data_5be903c796e42ce02e93cc496ffc24f7
#
_entry.id   5be903c796e42ce02e93cc496ffc24f7
#
_cell.length_a   1.000
_cell.length_b   1.000
_cell.length_c   1.000
_cell.angle_alpha   90.00
_cell.angle_beta   90.00
_cell.angle_gamma   90.00
#
_symmetry.space_group_name_H-M   'P 1'
#
loop_
_entity.id
_entity.type
_entity.pdbx_description
1 polymer ?
#
loop_
_entity_poly.entity_id
_entity_poly.type
_entity_poly.pdbx_seq_one_letter_code
_entity_poly.pdbx_strand_id
1 'polypeptide(L)'
;MNTTQHTKTICVIELNLVLNNVSSCELVAEPNPPRAKIEPMRYTYLGPSGTFTESALLSVPGAVGAERIPATSVPNALERLRSGDVDAAMVPIENSVEGGVSATLDAIAASEGMRIIREVLVPIRFVLVAARPLALEDIKTVSTHSHAWAQVRQWADATIPTAEYLPGSSTAAAAVGLLDPSCAYDAAICSPALLATHPNLHVLAEDIGDNKNAVTRFVLISSTADIPEPTGADKTTLTIPLPENREGTPENRSGALLELLEQFASRGVNLSRIESRPTGRQMGSYMFSVDADGHIYEARMRDALRGLHRIAPGIKYLGSYPRADRQPTVAPRIHSENSFDAAHAWVESLFPGGRPAHLKR
;
A
#
# COMPACT_ATOMS: atom_id res chain seq x y z
N MET A 1 26.30 38.82 -38.09
CA MET A 1 27.76 38.83 -38.24
C MET A 1 28.37 38.16 -37.03
N ASN A 2 29.19 37.17 -37.32
CA ASN A 2 30.12 36.40 -36.45
C ASN A 2 29.55 35.39 -35.42
N THR A 3 29.51 34.20 -35.92
CA THR A 3 29.66 32.90 -35.34
C THR A 3 31.02 32.74 -34.60
N THR A 4 31.02 32.17 -33.43
CA THR A 4 32.24 31.57 -32.86
C THR A 4 31.95 30.18 -32.35
N GLN A 5 32.42 29.17 -33.09
CA GLN A 5 32.50 27.75 -32.71
C GLN A 5 33.60 27.56 -31.69
N HIS A 6 33.35 26.85 -30.62
CA HIS A 6 34.38 26.28 -29.73
C HIS A 6 34.62 24.83 -30.07
N THR A 7 35.77 24.60 -30.69
CA THR A 7 36.38 23.30 -30.98
C THR A 7 36.90 22.65 -29.68
N LYS A 8 36.46 21.43 -29.37
CA LYS A 8 37.07 20.62 -28.32
C LYS A 8 38.25 19.85 -28.88
N THR A 9 39.44 20.13 -28.36
CA THR A 9 40.70 19.44 -28.64
C THR A 9 40.67 18.06 -27.96
N ILE A 10 40.78 17.01 -28.74
CA ILE A 10 41.00 15.62 -28.28
C ILE A 10 42.50 15.42 -28.21
N CYS A 11 43.02 15.11 -27.02
CA CYS A 11 44.43 14.75 -26.81
C CYS A 11 44.61 13.26 -27.16
N VAL A 12 45.30 12.99 -28.23
CA VAL A 12 45.72 11.64 -28.64
C VAL A 12 47.10 11.41 -28.01
N ILE A 13 47.24 10.39 -27.18
CA ILE A 13 48.50 9.89 -26.68
C ILE A 13 48.89 8.69 -27.56
N GLU A 14 49.91 8.89 -28.38
CA GLU A 14 50.58 7.79 -29.08
C GLU A 14 51.42 7.00 -28.07
N LEU A 15 51.23 5.70 -27.98
CA LEU A 15 52.19 4.78 -27.36
C LEU A 15 52.71 3.78 -28.41
N ASN A 16 54.00 3.87 -28.66
CA ASN A 16 54.71 3.08 -29.63
C ASN A 16 54.84 1.59 -29.27
N LEU A 17 54.77 0.82 -30.33
CA LEU A 17 54.97 -0.60 -30.46
C LEU A 17 56.14 -1.20 -29.68
N VAL A 18 55.89 -2.38 -29.07
CA VAL A 18 56.83 -3.50 -29.08
C VAL A 18 56.03 -4.75 -29.51
N LEU A 19 56.34 -5.22 -30.69
CA LEU A 19 55.87 -6.51 -31.21
C LEU A 19 56.58 -7.66 -30.49
N ASN A 20 55.80 -8.64 -30.00
CA ASN A 20 56.11 -10.04 -30.22
C ASN A 20 55.01 -10.98 -29.70
N ASN A 21 54.50 -11.75 -30.62
CA ASN A 21 53.83 -13.06 -30.46
C ASN A 21 52.91 -13.29 -29.26
N VAL A 22 51.61 -13.11 -29.48
CA VAL A 22 50.61 -13.91 -28.79
C VAL A 22 49.61 -14.46 -29.81
N SER A 23 49.52 -15.77 -29.84
CA SER A 23 48.54 -16.58 -30.58
C SER A 23 47.15 -16.00 -30.50
N SER A 24 46.43 -16.02 -31.59
CA SER A 24 45.01 -15.75 -31.73
C SER A 24 44.22 -16.56 -30.68
N CYS A 25 43.84 -15.88 -29.60
CA CYS A 25 42.80 -16.38 -28.72
C CYS A 25 41.46 -15.96 -29.34
N GLU A 26 40.80 -16.88 -30.02
CA GLU A 26 39.39 -16.70 -30.41
C GLU A 26 38.58 -16.50 -29.13
N LEU A 27 38.08 -15.28 -28.93
CA LEU A 27 37.04 -15.01 -27.93
C LEU A 27 35.77 -15.78 -28.37
N VAL A 28 35.64 -17.01 -27.89
CA VAL A 28 34.36 -17.71 -27.92
C VAL A 28 33.43 -16.91 -27.03
N ALA A 29 32.52 -16.14 -27.63
CA ALA A 29 31.44 -15.51 -26.93
C ALA A 29 30.64 -16.61 -26.21
N GLU A 30 30.72 -16.66 -24.89
CA GLU A 30 29.82 -17.53 -24.13
C GLU A 30 28.39 -17.17 -24.50
N PRO A 31 27.53 -18.17 -24.82
CA PRO A 31 26.13 -17.89 -25.07
C PRO A 31 25.54 -17.25 -23.80
N ASN A 32 24.97 -16.05 -23.95
CA ASN A 32 24.18 -15.42 -22.89
C ASN A 32 23.28 -16.49 -22.28
N PRO A 33 23.27 -16.68 -20.94
CA PRO A 33 22.36 -17.60 -20.32
C PRO A 33 20.94 -17.26 -20.80
N PRO A 34 20.09 -18.25 -21.08
CA PRO A 34 18.74 -17.98 -21.55
C PRO A 34 18.08 -17.07 -20.53
N ARG A 35 17.57 -15.89 -20.97
CA ARG A 35 16.75 -15.03 -20.15
C ARG A 35 15.68 -15.92 -19.54
N ALA A 36 15.75 -16.10 -18.22
CA ALA A 36 14.69 -16.78 -17.49
C ALA A 36 13.36 -16.17 -17.97
N LYS A 37 12.44 -16.99 -18.43
CA LYS A 37 11.09 -16.55 -18.75
C LYS A 37 10.57 -15.97 -17.46
N ILE A 38 10.43 -14.64 -17.41
CA ILE A 38 9.73 -13.97 -16.30
C ILE A 38 8.30 -14.47 -16.43
N GLU A 39 7.91 -15.40 -15.59
CA GLU A 39 6.53 -15.83 -15.54
C GLU A 39 5.68 -14.60 -15.21
N PRO A 40 4.51 -14.42 -15.86
CA PRO A 40 3.64 -13.30 -15.56
C PRO A 40 3.23 -13.37 -14.09
N MET A 41 3.32 -12.25 -13.35
CA MET A 41 2.90 -12.18 -11.96
C MET A 41 1.44 -12.63 -11.80
N ARG A 42 1.17 -13.42 -10.77
CA ARG A 42 -0.17 -13.85 -10.37
C ARG A 42 -0.64 -12.99 -9.21
N TYR A 43 -1.85 -12.50 -9.30
CA TYR A 43 -2.41 -11.62 -8.29
C TYR A 43 -3.62 -12.24 -7.62
N THR A 44 -3.82 -11.90 -6.34
CA THR A 44 -5.11 -12.07 -5.69
C THR A 44 -5.65 -10.72 -5.22
N TYR A 45 -6.95 -10.63 -5.00
CA TYR A 45 -7.60 -9.43 -4.51
C TYR A 45 -8.87 -9.79 -3.73
N LEU A 46 -9.31 -8.91 -2.81
CA LEU A 46 -10.58 -9.12 -2.11
C LEU A 46 -11.72 -9.03 -3.12
N GLY A 47 -12.29 -10.21 -3.45
CA GLY A 47 -13.33 -10.38 -4.45
C GLY A 47 -14.74 -10.02 -3.96
N PRO A 48 -15.73 -10.35 -4.76
CA PRO A 48 -15.67 -10.97 -6.10
C PRO A 48 -15.17 -10.02 -7.21
N SER A 49 -15.25 -10.47 -8.49
CA SER A 49 -15.00 -9.60 -9.64
C SER A 49 -16.00 -8.44 -9.69
N GLY A 50 -15.60 -7.27 -10.23
CA GLY A 50 -16.39 -6.04 -10.29
C GLY A 50 -16.36 -5.20 -9.00
N THR A 51 -15.52 -5.57 -8.01
CA THR A 51 -15.34 -4.80 -6.78
C THR A 51 -14.39 -3.61 -6.97
N PHE A 52 -14.44 -2.65 -6.04
CA PHE A 52 -13.45 -1.55 -5.98
C PHE A 52 -12.02 -2.08 -5.79
N THR A 53 -11.84 -3.23 -5.12
CA THR A 53 -10.52 -3.86 -4.96
C THR A 53 -9.97 -4.36 -6.29
N GLU A 54 -10.80 -4.95 -7.15
CA GLU A 54 -10.38 -5.32 -8.50
C GLU A 54 -10.04 -4.08 -9.33
N SER A 55 -10.84 -3.01 -9.23
CA SER A 55 -10.53 -1.73 -9.89
C SER A 55 -9.19 -1.15 -9.45
N ALA A 56 -8.87 -1.24 -8.15
CA ALA A 56 -7.56 -0.87 -7.63
C ALA A 56 -6.44 -1.72 -8.24
N LEU A 57 -6.62 -3.04 -8.31
CA LEU A 57 -5.65 -3.94 -8.91
C LEU A 57 -5.42 -3.66 -10.39
N LEU A 58 -6.49 -3.43 -11.15
CA LEU A 58 -6.41 -3.13 -12.59
C LEU A 58 -5.68 -1.82 -12.91
N SER A 59 -5.54 -0.91 -11.93
CA SER A 59 -4.71 0.30 -12.08
C SER A 59 -3.20 0.05 -11.91
N VAL A 60 -2.82 -1.15 -11.45
CA VAL A 60 -1.41 -1.53 -11.29
C VAL A 60 -0.83 -1.93 -12.64
N PRO A 61 0.33 -1.36 -13.06
CA PRO A 61 0.99 -1.78 -14.29
C PRO A 61 1.24 -3.28 -14.33
N GLY A 62 0.84 -3.92 -15.44
CA GLY A 62 1.00 -5.36 -15.64
C GLY A 62 -0.12 -6.24 -15.11
N ALA A 63 -1.03 -5.71 -14.26
CA ALA A 63 -2.12 -6.52 -13.70
C ALA A 63 -3.24 -6.83 -14.70
N VAL A 64 -3.44 -6.01 -15.73
CA VAL A 64 -4.54 -6.17 -16.71
C VAL A 64 -4.42 -7.48 -17.49
N GLY A 65 -3.21 -7.85 -17.91
CA GLY A 65 -2.95 -9.08 -18.67
C GLY A 65 -2.55 -10.29 -17.81
N ALA A 66 -2.51 -10.14 -16.48
CA ALA A 66 -2.07 -11.16 -15.56
C ALA A 66 -3.24 -12.02 -15.03
N GLU A 67 -2.90 -13.18 -14.48
CA GLU A 67 -3.85 -13.99 -13.73
C GLU A 67 -4.29 -13.25 -12.45
N ARG A 68 -5.60 -13.15 -12.22
CA ARG A 68 -6.19 -12.47 -11.06
C ARG A 68 -7.22 -13.39 -10.39
N ILE A 69 -6.94 -13.79 -9.17
CA ILE A 69 -7.75 -14.75 -8.43
C ILE A 69 -8.50 -14.03 -7.31
N PRO A 70 -9.84 -13.95 -7.33
CA PRO A 70 -10.60 -13.35 -6.25
C PRO A 70 -10.48 -14.17 -4.95
N ALA A 71 -10.25 -13.49 -3.83
CA ALA A 71 -10.25 -14.07 -2.50
C ALA A 71 -11.56 -13.75 -1.78
N THR A 72 -12.01 -14.65 -0.91
CA THR A 72 -13.26 -14.50 -0.15
C THR A 72 -13.12 -13.57 1.05
N SER A 73 -11.88 -13.35 1.52
CA SER A 73 -11.58 -12.47 2.65
C SER A 73 -10.12 -11.99 2.58
N VAL A 74 -9.78 -10.93 3.34
CA VAL A 74 -8.39 -10.47 3.46
C VAL A 74 -7.47 -11.57 4.02
N PRO A 75 -7.80 -12.29 5.09
CA PRO A 75 -7.00 -13.41 5.54
C PRO A 75 -6.77 -14.47 4.45
N ASN A 76 -7.80 -14.78 3.63
CA ASN A 76 -7.66 -15.73 2.52
C ASN A 76 -6.72 -15.19 1.42
N ALA A 77 -6.77 -13.90 1.10
CA ALA A 77 -5.84 -13.29 0.15
C ALA A 77 -4.38 -13.38 0.63
N LEU A 78 -4.13 -13.08 1.91
CA LEU A 78 -2.78 -13.16 2.49
C LEU A 78 -2.30 -14.61 2.66
N GLU A 79 -3.22 -15.56 2.90
CA GLU A 79 -2.87 -16.99 2.92
C GLU A 79 -2.37 -17.48 1.57
N ARG A 80 -3.06 -17.12 0.47
CA ARG A 80 -2.61 -17.44 -0.91
C ARG A 80 -1.24 -16.84 -1.23
N LEU A 81 -0.97 -15.63 -0.71
CA LEU A 81 0.35 -15.02 -0.84
C LEU A 81 1.42 -15.77 -0.04
N ARG A 82 1.09 -16.25 1.16
CA ARG A 82 1.99 -16.99 2.03
C ARG A 82 2.31 -18.39 1.48
N SER A 83 1.33 -19.06 0.88
CA SER A 83 1.51 -20.37 0.26
C SER A 83 2.31 -20.32 -1.05
N GLY A 84 2.48 -19.11 -1.64
CA GLY A 84 3.10 -18.95 -2.94
C GLY A 84 2.17 -19.24 -4.13
N ASP A 85 0.85 -19.36 -3.88
CA ASP A 85 -0.15 -19.53 -4.95
C ASP A 85 -0.22 -18.27 -5.83
N VAL A 86 0.12 -17.10 -5.27
CA VAL A 86 0.16 -15.81 -5.93
C VAL A 86 1.40 -15.02 -5.50
N ASP A 87 1.78 -14.03 -6.31
CA ASP A 87 2.97 -13.22 -6.10
C ASP A 87 2.66 -11.89 -5.40
N ALA A 88 1.40 -11.42 -5.49
CA ALA A 88 0.94 -10.22 -4.79
C ALA A 88 -0.57 -10.26 -4.50
N ALA A 89 -0.97 -9.52 -3.45
CA ALA A 89 -2.34 -9.40 -2.98
C ALA A 89 -2.77 -7.93 -2.89
N MET A 90 -3.89 -7.56 -3.52
CA MET A 90 -4.52 -6.24 -3.39
C MET A 90 -5.62 -6.30 -2.34
N VAL A 91 -5.53 -5.45 -1.32
CA VAL A 91 -6.51 -5.39 -0.22
C VAL A 91 -6.79 -3.94 0.19
N PRO A 92 -8.00 -3.62 0.68
CA PRO A 92 -8.31 -2.30 1.23
C PRO A 92 -7.62 -2.13 2.59
N ILE A 93 -7.08 -0.95 2.89
CA ILE A 93 -6.45 -0.65 4.18
C ILE A 93 -7.14 0.49 4.93
N GLU A 94 -7.74 1.42 4.20
CA GLU A 94 -8.35 2.62 4.79
C GLU A 94 -9.48 3.16 3.89
N ASN A 95 -10.56 3.62 4.49
CA ASN A 95 -11.65 4.32 3.83
C ASN A 95 -11.82 5.70 4.45
N SER A 96 -11.97 6.73 3.63
CA SER A 96 -12.07 8.13 4.09
C SER A 96 -13.32 8.43 4.92
N VAL A 97 -14.31 7.54 4.92
CA VAL A 97 -15.57 7.70 5.67
C VAL A 97 -15.54 6.90 6.97
N GLU A 98 -15.02 5.66 6.93
CA GLU A 98 -15.08 4.71 8.05
C GLU A 98 -13.75 4.52 8.78
N GLY A 99 -12.64 5.06 8.22
CA GLY A 99 -11.30 4.90 8.77
C GLY A 99 -10.62 3.59 8.33
N GLY A 100 -9.76 3.04 9.18
CA GLY A 100 -8.95 1.86 8.86
C GLY A 100 -9.76 0.56 8.74
N VAL A 101 -9.36 -0.28 7.79
CA VAL A 101 -9.94 -1.62 7.61
C VAL A 101 -9.30 -2.59 8.60
N SER A 102 -9.95 -2.76 9.74
CA SER A 102 -9.46 -3.56 10.89
C SER A 102 -8.97 -4.95 10.48
N ALA A 103 -9.73 -5.66 9.65
CA ALA A 103 -9.38 -7.00 9.19
C ALA A 103 -8.04 -7.03 8.43
N THR A 104 -7.76 -5.99 7.62
CA THR A 104 -6.49 -5.87 6.90
C THR A 104 -5.35 -5.55 7.83
N LEU A 105 -5.52 -4.57 8.71
CA LEU A 105 -4.49 -4.15 9.65
C LEU A 105 -4.08 -5.29 10.57
N ASP A 106 -5.05 -6.04 11.10
CA ASP A 106 -4.79 -7.18 11.98
C ASP A 106 -4.12 -8.34 11.21
N ALA A 107 -4.58 -8.64 9.99
CA ALA A 107 -4.03 -9.72 9.19
C ALA A 107 -2.58 -9.43 8.74
N ILE A 108 -2.26 -8.20 8.33
CA ILE A 108 -0.89 -7.80 7.97
C ILE A 108 0.01 -7.81 9.21
N ALA A 109 -0.47 -7.30 10.35
CA ALA A 109 0.28 -7.30 11.61
C ALA A 109 0.62 -8.72 12.09
N ALA A 110 -0.27 -9.70 11.84
CA ALA A 110 -0.03 -11.10 12.16
C ALA A 110 0.92 -11.80 11.17
N SER A 111 1.06 -11.29 9.95
CA SER A 111 1.87 -11.92 8.90
C SER A 111 3.35 -11.60 9.06
N GLU A 112 4.22 -12.55 8.68
CA GLU A 112 5.67 -12.38 8.61
C GLU A 112 6.14 -12.38 7.15
N GLY A 113 7.19 -11.61 6.87
CA GLY A 113 7.81 -11.57 5.54
C GLY A 113 7.01 -10.84 4.45
N MET A 114 5.80 -10.36 4.75
CA MET A 114 4.99 -9.62 3.81
C MET A 114 5.27 -8.13 3.87
N ARG A 115 5.28 -7.47 2.69
CA ARG A 115 5.53 -6.04 2.57
C ARG A 115 4.54 -5.37 1.64
N ILE A 116 4.11 -4.19 2.00
CA ILE A 116 3.38 -3.28 1.11
C ILE A 116 4.40 -2.69 0.14
N ILE A 117 4.13 -2.83 -1.15
CA ILE A 117 5.00 -2.37 -2.24
C ILE A 117 4.38 -1.23 -3.06
N ARG A 118 3.09 -0.99 -2.85
CA ARG A 118 2.35 0.07 -3.55
C ARG A 118 1.07 0.42 -2.82
N GLU A 119 0.64 1.68 -2.91
CA GLU A 119 -0.71 2.10 -2.58
C GLU A 119 -1.46 2.57 -3.83
N VAL A 120 -2.78 2.42 -3.79
CA VAL A 120 -3.71 2.90 -4.80
C VAL A 120 -4.88 3.59 -4.11
N LEU A 121 -5.23 4.77 -4.57
CA LEU A 121 -6.42 5.52 -4.12
C LEU A 121 -7.52 5.37 -5.17
N VAL A 122 -8.68 4.85 -4.76
CA VAL A 122 -9.84 4.67 -5.63
C VAL A 122 -10.97 5.58 -5.15
N PRO A 123 -11.41 6.54 -5.97
CA PRO A 123 -12.65 7.28 -5.70
C PRO A 123 -13.84 6.32 -5.63
N ILE A 124 -14.62 6.42 -4.58
CA ILE A 124 -15.79 5.57 -4.38
C ILE A 124 -17.01 6.25 -4.98
N ARG A 125 -17.54 5.62 -6.01
CA ARG A 125 -18.78 6.02 -6.68
C ARG A 125 -19.74 4.86 -6.66
N PHE A 126 -21.02 5.16 -6.45
CA PHE A 126 -22.07 4.15 -6.46
C PHE A 126 -23.10 4.48 -7.53
N VAL A 127 -23.62 3.40 -8.13
CA VAL A 127 -24.76 3.43 -9.03
C VAL A 127 -25.86 2.52 -8.50
N LEU A 128 -27.12 2.90 -8.75
CA LEU A 128 -28.26 2.04 -8.54
C LEU A 128 -28.57 1.31 -9.85
N VAL A 129 -28.69 0.00 -9.80
CA VAL A 129 -28.91 -0.86 -10.96
C VAL A 129 -30.07 -1.82 -10.73
N ALA A 130 -30.72 -2.26 -11.82
CA ALA A 130 -31.75 -3.31 -11.84
C ALA A 130 -31.57 -4.26 -13.02
N ALA A 131 -32.21 -5.44 -12.99
CA ALA A 131 -32.18 -6.39 -14.10
C ALA A 131 -33.01 -5.91 -15.32
N ARG A 132 -33.90 -4.93 -15.13
CA ARG A 132 -34.76 -4.33 -16.16
C ARG A 132 -34.97 -2.84 -15.88
N PRO A 133 -35.41 -2.05 -16.85
CA PRO A 133 -35.83 -0.68 -16.60
C PRO A 133 -36.95 -0.67 -15.54
N LEU A 134 -36.80 0.18 -14.53
CA LEU A 134 -37.74 0.32 -13.41
C LEU A 134 -37.77 1.80 -12.98
N ALA A 135 -38.96 2.31 -12.64
CA ALA A 135 -39.09 3.64 -12.07
C ALA A 135 -38.65 3.61 -10.59
N LEU A 136 -38.07 4.70 -10.09
CA LEU A 136 -37.50 4.75 -8.71
C LEU A 136 -38.61 4.52 -7.66
N GLU A 137 -39.83 5.01 -7.90
CA GLU A 137 -41.01 4.82 -7.04
C GLU A 137 -41.49 3.36 -6.95
N ASP A 138 -41.14 2.53 -7.94
CA ASP A 138 -41.53 1.12 -7.96
C ASP A 138 -40.59 0.20 -7.22
N ILE A 139 -39.44 0.71 -6.78
CA ILE A 139 -38.43 -0.04 -6.03
C ILE A 139 -38.93 -0.27 -4.61
N LYS A 140 -39.13 -1.54 -4.24
CA LYS A 140 -39.55 -1.96 -2.90
C LYS A 140 -38.41 -2.53 -2.06
N THR A 141 -37.42 -3.13 -2.72
CA THR A 141 -36.30 -3.77 -2.06
C THR A 141 -34.97 -3.46 -2.77
N VAL A 142 -33.97 -3.10 -2.01
CA VAL A 142 -32.65 -2.78 -2.52
C VAL A 142 -31.57 -3.53 -1.74
N SER A 143 -30.61 -4.14 -2.46
CA SER A 143 -29.52 -4.88 -1.85
C SER A 143 -28.15 -4.24 -2.13
N THR A 144 -27.29 -4.28 -1.13
CA THR A 144 -25.86 -3.95 -1.23
C THR A 144 -25.15 -4.37 0.05
N HIS A 145 -23.81 -4.22 0.08
CA HIS A 145 -23.04 -4.40 1.32
C HIS A 145 -23.36 -3.30 2.35
N SER A 146 -23.35 -3.64 3.64
CA SER A 146 -23.70 -2.71 4.73
C SER A 146 -22.89 -1.41 4.72
N HIS A 147 -21.58 -1.47 4.42
CA HIS A 147 -20.74 -0.28 4.32
C HIS A 147 -21.11 0.61 3.12
N ALA A 148 -21.55 0.04 2.02
CA ALA A 148 -22.04 0.83 0.87
C ALA A 148 -23.40 1.45 1.19
N TRP A 149 -24.28 0.71 1.87
CA TRP A 149 -25.57 1.24 2.32
C TRP A 149 -25.40 2.46 3.22
N ALA A 150 -24.48 2.40 4.19
CA ALA A 150 -24.17 3.53 5.08
C ALA A 150 -23.71 4.78 4.31
N GLN A 151 -23.08 4.63 3.15
CA GLN A 151 -22.56 5.74 2.33
C GLN A 151 -23.56 6.30 1.30
N VAL A 152 -24.74 5.72 1.19
CA VAL A 152 -25.82 6.18 0.28
C VAL A 152 -27.13 6.40 1.02
N ARG A 153 -27.11 6.36 2.36
CA ARG A 153 -28.30 6.36 3.19
C ARG A 153 -29.14 7.61 3.01
N GLN A 154 -28.54 8.80 2.98
CA GLN A 154 -29.26 10.07 2.82
C GLN A 154 -29.91 10.17 1.45
N TRP A 155 -29.18 9.76 0.40
CA TRP A 155 -29.74 9.68 -0.94
C TRP A 155 -30.91 8.71 -1.01
N ALA A 156 -30.78 7.52 -0.43
CA ALA A 156 -31.85 6.50 -0.44
C ALA A 156 -33.11 7.00 0.29
N ASP A 157 -32.97 7.57 1.48
CA ASP A 157 -34.06 8.13 2.29
C ASP A 157 -34.80 9.27 1.53
N ALA A 158 -34.09 10.04 0.70
CA ALA A 158 -34.68 11.12 -0.10
C ALA A 158 -35.32 10.65 -1.43
N THR A 159 -34.78 9.59 -2.06
CA THR A 159 -35.13 9.22 -3.43
C THR A 159 -35.99 7.96 -3.52
N ILE A 160 -35.76 6.98 -2.64
CA ILE A 160 -36.47 5.70 -2.58
C ILE A 160 -36.93 5.40 -1.13
N PRO A 161 -37.66 6.30 -0.48
CA PRO A 161 -37.94 6.27 0.97
C PRO A 161 -38.74 5.02 1.41
N THR A 162 -39.40 4.34 0.47
CA THR A 162 -40.21 3.15 0.75
C THR A 162 -39.46 1.84 0.50
N ALA A 163 -38.24 1.90 -0.01
CA ALA A 163 -37.42 0.73 -0.31
C ALA A 163 -36.83 0.11 0.95
N GLU A 164 -37.02 -1.18 1.13
CA GLU A 164 -36.44 -1.95 2.22
C GLU A 164 -35.02 -2.39 1.86
N TYR A 165 -34.09 -2.21 2.79
CA TYR A 165 -32.69 -2.62 2.61
C TYR A 165 -32.48 -4.09 2.96
N LEU A 166 -31.94 -4.88 2.02
CA LEU A 166 -31.53 -6.26 2.20
C LEU A 166 -30.00 -6.37 2.16
N PRO A 167 -29.33 -6.76 3.27
CA PRO A 167 -27.87 -6.87 3.32
C PRO A 167 -27.34 -7.90 2.32
N GLY A 168 -26.39 -7.49 1.47
CA GLY A 168 -25.63 -8.35 0.56
C GLY A 168 -24.22 -8.62 1.07
N SER A 169 -23.62 -9.71 0.62
CA SER A 169 -22.25 -10.10 0.99
C SER A 169 -21.17 -9.17 0.40
N SER A 170 -21.47 -8.53 -0.74
CA SER A 170 -20.69 -7.47 -1.37
C SER A 170 -21.56 -6.65 -2.30
N THR A 171 -21.11 -5.45 -2.68
CA THR A 171 -21.79 -4.58 -3.67
C THR A 171 -21.89 -5.28 -5.04
N ALA A 172 -20.83 -5.95 -5.47
CA ALA A 172 -20.81 -6.68 -6.74
C ALA A 172 -21.72 -7.91 -6.70
N ALA A 173 -21.68 -8.70 -5.61
CA ALA A 173 -22.56 -9.88 -5.48
C ALA A 173 -24.04 -9.49 -5.47
N ALA A 174 -24.41 -8.39 -4.82
CA ALA A 174 -25.77 -7.89 -4.82
C ALA A 174 -26.25 -7.53 -6.26
N ALA A 175 -25.41 -6.85 -7.04
CA ALA A 175 -25.77 -6.47 -8.40
C ALA A 175 -25.82 -7.69 -9.35
N VAL A 176 -24.87 -8.62 -9.25
CA VAL A 176 -24.90 -9.87 -10.05
C VAL A 176 -26.11 -10.73 -9.69
N GLY A 177 -26.50 -10.77 -8.42
CA GLY A 177 -27.69 -11.49 -7.94
C GLY A 177 -28.99 -11.07 -8.60
N LEU A 178 -29.09 -9.82 -9.11
CA LEU A 178 -30.26 -9.36 -9.89
C LEU A 178 -30.48 -10.16 -11.17
N LEU A 179 -29.44 -10.78 -11.70
CA LEU A 179 -29.53 -11.58 -12.94
C LEU A 179 -30.07 -12.98 -12.69
N ASP A 180 -30.25 -13.38 -11.43
CA ASP A 180 -30.91 -14.63 -11.07
C ASP A 180 -32.45 -14.45 -11.14
N PRO A 181 -33.18 -15.30 -11.90
CA PRO A 181 -34.62 -15.22 -11.95
C PRO A 181 -35.35 -15.36 -10.60
N SER A 182 -34.70 -15.94 -9.61
CA SER A 182 -35.22 -16.10 -8.24
C SER A 182 -34.80 -14.96 -7.28
N CYS A 183 -34.26 -13.86 -7.81
CA CYS A 183 -33.80 -12.72 -7.01
C CYS A 183 -34.91 -12.14 -6.14
N ALA A 184 -34.63 -11.91 -4.86
CA ALA A 184 -35.62 -11.43 -3.89
C ALA A 184 -35.65 -9.89 -3.75
N TYR A 185 -34.88 -9.14 -4.53
CA TYR A 185 -34.82 -7.68 -4.50
C TYR A 185 -34.90 -7.07 -5.91
N ASP A 186 -35.39 -5.83 -5.98
CA ASP A 186 -35.70 -5.13 -7.23
C ASP A 186 -34.48 -4.42 -7.82
N ALA A 187 -33.62 -3.91 -6.94
CA ALA A 187 -32.45 -3.12 -7.31
C ALA A 187 -31.25 -3.42 -6.42
N ALA A 188 -30.07 -3.07 -6.89
CA ALA A 188 -28.83 -3.18 -6.13
C ALA A 188 -27.95 -1.93 -6.29
N ILE A 189 -27.11 -1.68 -5.28
CA ILE A 189 -26.14 -0.60 -5.32
C ILE A 189 -24.75 -1.20 -5.47
N CYS A 190 -24.02 -0.76 -6.51
CA CYS A 190 -22.72 -1.30 -6.83
C CYS A 190 -21.74 -0.24 -7.35
N SER A 191 -20.50 -0.67 -7.61
CA SER A 191 -19.52 0.13 -8.34
C SER A 191 -19.89 0.23 -9.82
N PRO A 192 -19.75 1.41 -10.46
CA PRO A 192 -19.95 1.53 -11.90
C PRO A 192 -19.01 0.65 -12.74
N ALA A 193 -17.83 0.27 -12.20
CA ALA A 193 -16.89 -0.62 -12.88
C ALA A 193 -17.48 -2.01 -13.19
N LEU A 194 -18.47 -2.46 -12.41
CA LEU A 194 -19.15 -3.74 -12.65
C LEU A 194 -19.89 -3.77 -13.99
N LEU A 195 -20.40 -2.64 -14.46
CA LEU A 195 -21.18 -2.54 -15.70
C LEU A 195 -20.37 -2.94 -16.94
N ALA A 196 -19.06 -2.77 -16.92
CA ALA A 196 -18.18 -3.20 -18.02
C ALA A 196 -18.22 -4.71 -18.26
N THR A 197 -18.47 -5.50 -17.22
CA THR A 197 -18.57 -6.97 -17.29
C THR A 197 -20.01 -7.49 -17.28
N HIS A 198 -20.97 -6.64 -16.89
CA HIS A 198 -22.38 -6.99 -16.80
C HIS A 198 -23.26 -5.95 -17.53
N PRO A 199 -23.17 -5.85 -18.87
CA PRO A 199 -23.89 -4.85 -19.65
C PRO A 199 -25.40 -5.07 -19.65
N ASN A 200 -25.89 -6.20 -19.15
CA ASN A 200 -27.32 -6.50 -19.02
C ASN A 200 -28.00 -5.82 -17.82
N LEU A 201 -27.21 -5.20 -16.93
CA LEU A 201 -27.75 -4.40 -15.83
C LEU A 201 -28.15 -3.01 -16.32
N HIS A 202 -29.32 -2.56 -15.92
CA HIS A 202 -29.84 -1.24 -16.24
C HIS A 202 -29.52 -0.26 -15.13
N VAL A 203 -28.85 0.85 -15.45
CA VAL A 203 -28.56 1.93 -14.51
C VAL A 203 -29.83 2.75 -14.30
N LEU A 204 -30.30 2.83 -13.05
CA LEU A 204 -31.45 3.63 -12.66
C LEU A 204 -31.05 5.00 -12.10
N ALA A 205 -29.92 5.08 -11.41
CA ALA A 205 -29.34 6.34 -10.93
C ALA A 205 -27.82 6.23 -10.82
N GLU A 206 -27.14 7.36 -11.10
CA GLU A 206 -25.68 7.47 -11.06
C GLU A 206 -25.23 8.37 -9.91
N ASP A 207 -24.00 8.17 -9.48
CA ASP A 207 -23.32 9.00 -8.48
C ASP A 207 -24.17 9.24 -7.21
N ILE A 208 -24.72 8.17 -6.65
CA ILE A 208 -25.68 8.19 -5.55
C ILE A 208 -25.02 8.26 -4.15
N GLY A 209 -23.69 8.31 -4.08
CA GLY A 209 -22.95 8.42 -2.81
C GLY A 209 -23.22 9.75 -2.08
N ASP A 210 -23.46 9.70 -0.77
CA ASP A 210 -23.69 10.88 0.07
C ASP A 210 -22.44 11.77 0.14
N ASN A 211 -21.24 11.17 0.21
CA ASN A 211 -19.96 11.86 0.15
C ASN A 211 -19.32 11.73 -1.23
N LYS A 212 -19.37 12.81 -2.02
CA LYS A 212 -18.78 12.83 -3.37
C LYS A 212 -17.24 12.78 -3.39
N ASN A 213 -16.61 12.96 -2.24
CA ASN A 213 -15.15 12.89 -2.10
C ASN A 213 -14.68 11.61 -1.41
N ALA A 214 -15.57 10.62 -1.29
CA ALA A 214 -15.20 9.33 -0.69
C ALA A 214 -14.10 8.64 -1.49
N VAL A 215 -13.05 8.21 -0.79
CA VAL A 215 -11.89 7.49 -1.35
C VAL A 215 -11.58 6.30 -0.47
N THR A 216 -11.30 5.17 -1.08
CA THR A 216 -10.71 4.02 -0.39
C THR A 216 -9.27 3.85 -0.84
N ARG A 217 -8.41 3.65 0.13
CA ARG A 217 -7.00 3.35 -0.06
C ARG A 217 -6.81 1.85 -0.05
N PHE A 218 -6.18 1.34 -1.09
CA PHE A 218 -5.79 -0.06 -1.24
C PHE A 218 -4.28 -0.18 -1.22
N VAL A 219 -3.80 -1.33 -0.79
CA VAL A 219 -2.37 -1.65 -0.81
C VAL A 219 -2.11 -2.96 -1.53
N LEU A 220 -1.03 -2.97 -2.31
CA LEU A 220 -0.49 -4.16 -2.93
C LEU A 220 0.60 -4.72 -2.02
N ILE A 221 0.42 -5.97 -1.61
CA ILE A 221 1.30 -6.68 -0.68
C ILE A 221 2.00 -7.80 -1.45
N SER A 222 3.30 -7.97 -1.21
CA SER A 222 4.10 -9.08 -1.74
C SER A 222 4.99 -9.65 -0.64
N SER A 223 5.35 -10.93 -0.76
CA SER A 223 6.31 -11.62 0.11
C SER A 223 7.70 -11.75 -0.52
N THR A 224 7.81 -11.54 -1.83
CA THR A 224 9.01 -11.78 -2.61
C THR A 224 9.59 -10.53 -3.26
N ALA A 225 8.81 -9.46 -3.38
CA ALA A 225 9.26 -8.23 -4.02
C ALA A 225 10.30 -7.48 -3.17
N ASP A 226 11.24 -6.86 -3.84
CA ASP A 226 12.18 -5.92 -3.23
C ASP A 226 11.47 -4.67 -2.72
N ILE A 227 12.14 -3.94 -1.83
CA ILE A 227 11.66 -2.62 -1.41
C ILE A 227 11.72 -1.70 -2.64
N PRO A 228 10.62 -1.05 -3.04
CA PRO A 228 10.63 -0.10 -4.14
C PRO A 228 11.72 0.97 -3.97
N GLU A 229 12.26 1.46 -5.08
CA GLU A 229 13.20 2.58 -5.06
C GLU A 229 12.51 3.87 -4.54
N PRO A 230 13.24 4.71 -3.79
CA PRO A 230 12.68 5.96 -3.28
C PRO A 230 12.32 6.93 -4.39
N THR A 231 11.16 7.58 -4.26
CA THR A 231 10.64 8.54 -5.24
C THR A 231 10.70 9.99 -4.76
N GLY A 232 10.98 10.21 -3.47
CA GLY A 232 10.84 11.51 -2.80
C GLY A 232 9.41 11.82 -2.36
N ALA A 233 8.45 10.96 -2.73
CA ALA A 233 7.06 11.01 -2.31
C ALA A 233 6.66 9.61 -1.82
N ASP A 234 7.17 9.22 -0.65
CA ASP A 234 7.07 7.86 -0.15
C ASP A 234 6.41 7.80 1.22
N LYS A 235 5.88 6.63 1.56
CA LYS A 235 5.41 6.26 2.90
C LYS A 235 6.13 5.02 3.39
N THR A 236 6.33 4.97 4.69
CA THR A 236 6.76 3.77 5.42
C THR A 236 5.66 3.35 6.38
N THR A 237 5.14 2.14 6.22
CA THR A 237 4.13 1.58 7.12
C THR A 237 4.77 0.67 8.15
N LEU A 238 4.35 0.83 9.40
CA LEU A 238 4.88 0.12 10.56
C LEU A 238 3.73 -0.39 11.44
N THR A 239 3.98 -1.49 12.15
CA THR A 239 3.21 -1.85 13.34
C THR A 239 4.12 -1.77 14.55
N ILE A 240 3.73 -0.98 15.54
CA ILE A 240 4.56 -0.65 16.70
C ILE A 240 3.80 -1.07 17.97
N PRO A 241 4.34 -2.03 18.76
CA PRO A 241 3.77 -2.36 20.06
C PRO A 241 3.96 -1.19 21.04
N LEU A 242 3.33 -1.27 22.19
CA LEU A 242 3.62 -0.35 23.30
C LEU A 242 5.11 -0.45 23.69
N PRO A 243 5.72 0.67 24.16
CA PRO A 243 7.07 0.64 24.72
C PRO A 243 7.18 -0.37 25.86
N GLU A 244 8.34 -0.99 25.97
CA GLU A 244 8.62 -1.91 27.06
C GLU A 244 8.88 -1.14 28.39
N ASN A 245 8.46 -1.73 29.48
CA ASN A 245 8.82 -1.30 30.83
C ASN A 245 10.24 -1.77 31.20
N ARG A 246 10.66 -1.53 32.45
CA ARG A 246 11.98 -1.95 32.95
C ARG A 246 12.18 -3.46 32.96
N GLU A 247 11.11 -4.23 32.91
CA GLU A 247 11.12 -5.69 32.92
C GLU A 247 11.10 -6.30 31.50
N GLY A 248 11.11 -5.43 30.45
CA GLY A 248 11.11 -5.86 29.05
C GLY A 248 9.73 -6.30 28.55
N THR A 249 8.63 -5.84 29.19
CA THR A 249 7.26 -6.13 28.74
C THR A 249 6.57 -4.88 28.21
N PRO A 250 5.84 -4.97 27.07
CA PRO A 250 5.05 -3.85 26.56
C PRO A 250 4.00 -3.41 27.57
N GLU A 251 3.98 -2.12 27.91
CA GLU A 251 3.12 -1.59 28.98
C GLU A 251 2.35 -0.35 28.54
N ASN A 252 1.05 -0.38 28.80
CA ASN A 252 0.19 0.78 28.62
C ASN A 252 0.28 1.69 29.86
N ARG A 253 1.21 2.63 29.85
CA ARG A 253 1.45 3.60 30.92
C ARG A 253 1.34 5.04 30.42
N SER A 254 1.23 5.96 31.35
CA SER A 254 1.21 7.39 31.03
C SER A 254 2.48 7.78 30.24
N GLY A 255 2.29 8.44 29.08
CA GLY A 255 3.38 8.86 28.21
C GLY A 255 3.86 7.80 27.20
N ALA A 256 3.42 6.54 27.28
CA ALA A 256 3.88 5.47 26.39
C ALA A 256 3.74 5.82 24.90
N LEU A 257 2.59 6.32 24.48
CA LEU A 257 2.40 6.77 23.10
C LEU A 257 3.30 7.96 22.75
N LEU A 258 3.47 8.91 23.67
CA LEU A 258 4.31 10.09 23.45
C LEU A 258 5.76 9.69 23.17
N GLU A 259 6.31 8.72 23.89
CA GLU A 259 7.66 8.20 23.67
C GLU A 259 7.86 7.63 22.28
N LEU A 260 6.83 6.98 21.71
CA LEU A 260 6.85 6.50 20.32
C LEU A 260 6.81 7.68 19.33
N LEU A 261 5.92 8.65 19.56
CA LEU A 261 5.76 9.81 18.68
C LEU A 261 6.99 10.71 18.66
N GLU A 262 7.69 10.86 19.79
CA GLU A 262 8.95 11.62 19.90
C GLU A 262 10.05 11.06 19.00
N GLN A 263 10.07 9.74 18.72
CA GLN A 263 11.06 9.16 17.82
C GLN A 263 10.89 9.66 16.38
N PHE A 264 9.68 9.95 15.97
CA PHE A 264 9.39 10.54 14.67
C PHE A 264 9.57 12.06 14.67
N ALA A 265 8.95 12.74 15.64
CA ALA A 265 8.91 14.20 15.72
C ALA A 265 10.30 14.82 15.81
N SER A 266 11.18 14.27 16.66
CA SER A 266 12.57 14.76 16.83
C SER A 266 13.45 14.58 15.59
N ARG A 267 12.99 13.80 14.61
CA ARG A 267 13.69 13.56 13.33
C ARG A 267 12.97 14.15 12.12
N GLY A 268 11.93 14.94 12.36
CA GLY A 268 11.17 15.59 11.29
C GLY A 268 10.42 14.61 10.39
N VAL A 269 10.03 13.44 10.91
CA VAL A 269 9.19 12.47 10.22
C VAL A 269 7.74 12.73 10.57
N ASN A 270 6.93 13.10 9.57
CA ASN A 270 5.50 13.29 9.75
C ASN A 270 4.78 11.92 9.76
N LEU A 271 3.70 11.82 10.53
CA LEU A 271 2.82 10.66 10.52
C LEU A 271 1.51 11.05 9.81
N SER A 272 1.25 10.41 8.67
CA SER A 272 0.03 10.65 7.90
C SER A 272 -1.15 9.78 8.36
N ARG A 273 -0.89 8.71 9.12
CA ARG A 273 -1.91 7.88 9.77
C ARG A 273 -1.35 7.27 11.06
N ILE A 274 -2.19 7.21 12.08
CA ILE A 274 -1.96 6.42 13.29
C ILE A 274 -3.27 5.80 13.74
N GLU A 275 -3.27 4.51 14.00
CA GLU A 275 -4.43 3.76 14.46
C GLU A 275 -4.05 2.79 15.56
N SER A 276 -4.76 2.86 16.68
CA SER A 276 -4.59 1.94 17.81
C SER A 276 -5.36 0.65 17.54
N ARG A 277 -4.69 -0.50 17.67
CA ARG A 277 -5.28 -1.81 17.50
C ARG A 277 -5.03 -2.69 18.73
N PRO A 278 -6.05 -3.39 19.24
CA PRO A 278 -5.84 -4.36 20.31
C PRO A 278 -4.97 -5.52 19.81
N THR A 279 -4.07 -6.02 20.64
CA THR A 279 -3.22 -7.17 20.27
C THR A 279 -3.95 -8.51 20.32
N GLY A 280 -5.16 -8.55 20.89
CA GLY A 280 -5.93 -9.78 21.12
C GLY A 280 -5.39 -10.68 22.24
N ARG A 281 -4.27 -10.32 22.88
CA ARG A 281 -3.65 -11.13 23.94
C ARG A 281 -4.30 -10.93 25.31
N GLN A 282 -4.48 -9.66 25.70
CA GLN A 282 -5.14 -9.29 26.95
C GLN A 282 -5.74 -7.88 26.85
N MET A 283 -6.69 -7.58 27.75
CA MET A 283 -7.29 -6.24 27.83
C MET A 283 -6.20 -5.21 28.15
N GLY A 284 -6.22 -4.05 27.44
CA GLY A 284 -5.22 -2.99 27.63
C GLY A 284 -3.92 -3.19 26.86
N SER A 285 -3.74 -4.28 26.15
CA SER A 285 -2.59 -4.52 25.27
C SER A 285 -2.90 -4.03 23.85
N TYR A 286 -2.16 -2.99 23.41
CA TYR A 286 -2.35 -2.34 22.12
C TYR A 286 -1.08 -2.37 21.28
N MET A 287 -1.27 -2.26 19.97
CA MET A 287 -0.25 -1.91 18.99
C MET A 287 -0.74 -0.73 18.15
N PHE A 288 0.17 0.01 17.56
CA PHE A 288 -0.15 1.11 16.66
C PHE A 288 0.22 0.75 15.23
N SER A 289 -0.76 0.86 14.32
CA SER A 289 -0.50 0.84 12.88
C SER A 289 -0.24 2.28 12.46
N VAL A 290 0.94 2.52 11.86
CA VAL A 290 1.44 3.87 11.58
C VAL A 290 1.89 3.97 10.14
N ASP A 291 1.53 5.06 9.45
CA ASP A 291 2.13 5.47 8.19
C ASP A 291 2.96 6.73 8.43
N ALA A 292 4.26 6.62 8.21
CA ALA A 292 5.24 7.68 8.33
C ALA A 292 5.64 8.18 6.92
N ASP A 293 5.70 9.49 6.74
CA ASP A 293 6.08 10.11 5.47
C ASP A 293 7.59 10.06 5.28
N GLY A 294 8.01 9.35 4.24
CA GLY A 294 9.41 9.15 3.87
C GLY A 294 9.73 7.67 3.62
N HIS A 295 10.91 7.44 3.05
CA HIS A 295 11.38 6.13 2.68
C HIS A 295 12.39 5.57 3.69
N ILE A 296 12.46 4.23 3.86
CA ILE A 296 13.41 3.59 4.79
C ILE A 296 14.88 3.90 4.46
N TYR A 297 15.18 4.27 3.22
CA TYR A 297 16.55 4.66 2.81
C TYR A 297 16.91 6.08 3.23
N GLU A 298 15.99 6.90 3.72
CA GLU A 298 16.29 8.21 4.28
C GLU A 298 16.94 8.09 5.67
N ALA A 299 18.01 8.87 5.96
CA ALA A 299 18.72 8.81 7.23
C ALA A 299 17.80 9.11 8.42
N ARG A 300 16.89 10.10 8.29
CA ARG A 300 15.92 10.45 9.33
C ARG A 300 14.98 9.28 9.67
N MET A 301 14.53 8.53 8.67
CA MET A 301 13.67 7.36 8.85
C MET A 301 14.45 6.23 9.52
N ARG A 302 15.67 5.92 9.03
CA ARG A 302 16.54 4.91 9.64
C ARG A 302 16.83 5.20 11.11
N ASP A 303 17.07 6.48 11.44
CA ASP A 303 17.35 6.86 12.82
C ASP A 303 16.11 6.81 13.71
N ALA A 304 14.93 7.17 13.17
CA ALA A 304 13.65 6.99 13.88
C ALA A 304 13.40 5.51 14.19
N LEU A 305 13.61 4.61 13.22
CA LEU A 305 13.44 3.17 13.40
C LEU A 305 14.41 2.59 14.43
N ARG A 306 15.67 3.07 14.48
CA ARG A 306 16.64 2.69 15.54
C ARG A 306 16.16 3.11 16.92
N GLY A 307 15.61 4.33 17.04
CA GLY A 307 15.03 4.83 18.27
C GLY A 307 13.84 4.00 18.72
N LEU A 308 12.90 3.75 17.83
CA LEU A 308 11.72 2.93 18.06
C LEU A 308 12.09 1.50 18.47
N HIS A 309 13.01 0.86 17.78
CA HIS A 309 13.42 -0.52 18.08
C HIS A 309 14.02 -0.67 19.47
N ARG A 310 14.68 0.38 20.00
CA ARG A 310 15.26 0.35 21.37
C ARG A 310 14.19 0.38 22.45
N ILE A 311 13.04 1.05 22.20
CA ILE A 311 11.97 1.20 23.21
C ILE A 311 10.82 0.25 22.99
N ALA A 312 10.63 -0.26 21.78
CA ALA A 312 9.59 -1.18 21.36
C ALA A 312 10.16 -2.23 20.37
N PRO A 313 10.97 -3.20 20.84
CA PRO A 313 11.73 -4.11 19.97
C PRO A 313 10.84 -5.02 19.11
N GLY A 314 9.56 -5.17 19.44
CA GLY A 314 8.58 -5.89 18.63
C GLY A 314 8.02 -5.10 17.43
N ILE A 315 8.62 -3.96 17.06
CA ILE A 315 8.22 -3.20 15.86
C ILE A 315 8.34 -4.05 14.61
N LYS A 316 7.32 -3.98 13.74
CA LYS A 316 7.32 -4.63 12.42
C LYS A 316 7.35 -3.58 11.32
N TYR A 317 8.28 -3.75 10.39
CA TYR A 317 8.36 -2.99 9.15
C TYR A 317 7.47 -3.66 8.11
N LEU A 318 6.46 -2.94 7.64
CA LEU A 318 5.48 -3.45 6.66
C LEU A 318 5.74 -2.96 5.23
N GLY A 319 6.71 -2.07 5.01
CA GLY A 319 7.13 -1.64 3.68
C GLY A 319 7.32 -0.13 3.56
N SER A 320 8.18 0.26 2.60
CA SER A 320 8.29 1.63 2.10
C SER A 320 7.93 1.62 0.62
N TYR A 321 7.06 2.52 0.19
CA TYR A 321 6.46 2.52 -1.13
C TYR A 321 6.03 3.92 -1.56
N PRO A 322 5.95 4.18 -2.89
CA PRO A 322 5.49 5.46 -3.41
C PRO A 322 4.07 5.81 -2.96
N ARG A 323 3.87 7.06 -2.56
CA ARG A 323 2.56 7.65 -2.28
C ARG A 323 1.74 7.72 -3.56
N ALA A 324 0.46 7.35 -3.49
CA ALA A 324 -0.45 7.42 -4.64
C ALA A 324 -0.75 8.86 -5.07
N ASP A 325 -0.77 9.81 -4.12
CA ASP A 325 -0.97 11.24 -4.38
C ASP A 325 0.29 11.94 -4.90
N ARG A 326 1.44 11.27 -4.89
CA ARG A 326 2.75 11.77 -5.33
C ARG A 326 3.16 13.10 -4.69
N GLN A 327 2.62 13.43 -3.52
CA GLN A 327 2.99 14.63 -2.78
C GLN A 327 4.40 14.47 -2.20
N PRO A 328 5.38 15.31 -2.63
CA PRO A 328 6.75 15.20 -2.13
C PRO A 328 6.81 15.47 -0.63
N THR A 329 7.65 14.72 0.06
CA THR A 329 7.92 14.96 1.47
C THR A 329 9.18 15.82 1.60
N VAL A 330 8.99 17.09 2.01
CA VAL A 330 10.10 18.02 2.20
C VAL A 330 10.52 18.01 3.68
N ALA A 331 11.69 17.47 3.96
CA ALA A 331 12.26 17.54 5.31
C ALA A 331 12.84 18.93 5.58
N PRO A 332 12.65 19.53 6.79
CA PRO A 332 13.38 20.72 7.20
C PRO A 332 14.89 20.50 7.11
N ARG A 333 15.65 21.58 6.87
CA ARG A 333 17.12 21.51 6.68
C ARG A 333 17.85 20.72 7.79
N ILE A 334 17.44 20.90 9.03
CA ILE A 334 18.03 20.19 10.19
C ILE A 334 17.77 18.67 10.19
N HIS A 335 16.81 18.21 9.39
CA HIS A 335 16.43 16.81 9.23
C HIS A 335 16.75 16.29 7.82
N SER A 336 17.59 17.01 7.05
CA SER A 336 18.07 16.57 5.74
C SER A 336 19.09 15.43 5.88
N GLU A 337 19.27 14.64 4.81
CA GLU A 337 20.29 13.58 4.74
C GLU A 337 21.66 14.10 5.15
N ASN A 338 22.09 15.24 4.55
CA ASN A 338 23.37 15.86 4.86
C ASN A 338 23.55 16.23 6.34
N SER A 339 22.46 16.61 7.05
CA SER A 339 22.54 16.94 8.48
C SER A 339 22.78 15.69 9.34
N PHE A 340 22.17 14.58 9.00
CA PHE A 340 22.41 13.30 9.67
C PHE A 340 23.82 12.78 9.40
N ASP A 341 24.28 12.85 8.14
CA ASP A 341 25.64 12.44 7.76
C ASP A 341 26.70 13.30 8.43
N ALA A 342 26.52 14.61 8.46
CA ALA A 342 27.41 15.52 9.15
C ALA A 342 27.47 15.25 10.68
N ALA A 343 26.31 15.00 11.30
CA ALA A 343 26.26 14.67 12.71
C ALA A 343 26.96 13.32 13.00
N HIS A 344 26.75 12.33 12.13
CA HIS A 344 27.45 11.05 12.23
C HIS A 344 28.99 11.22 12.10
N ALA A 345 29.42 11.91 11.06
CA ALA A 345 30.84 12.18 10.81
C ALA A 345 31.47 12.96 11.97
N TRP A 346 30.77 13.93 12.55
CA TRP A 346 31.26 14.66 13.73
C TRP A 346 31.47 13.73 14.92
N VAL A 347 30.51 12.85 15.23
CA VAL A 347 30.66 11.87 16.34
C VAL A 347 31.85 10.95 16.07
N GLU A 348 32.01 10.42 14.86
CA GLU A 348 33.15 9.55 14.52
C GLU A 348 34.52 10.31 14.63
N SER A 349 34.53 11.61 14.35
CA SER A 349 35.77 12.43 14.51
C SER A 349 36.25 12.57 15.96
N LEU A 350 35.39 12.32 16.94
CA LEU A 350 35.74 12.32 18.35
C LEU A 350 36.58 11.09 18.76
N PHE A 351 36.75 10.12 17.87
CA PHE A 351 37.54 8.89 18.09
C PHE A 351 38.69 8.78 17.10
N PRO A 352 39.71 9.65 17.16
CA PRO A 352 40.79 9.70 16.17
C PRO A 352 41.62 8.41 16.06
N GLY A 353 41.58 7.53 17.07
CA GLY A 353 42.16 6.19 17.05
C GLY A 353 41.17 5.06 16.67
N GLY A 354 39.98 5.42 16.26
CA GLY A 354 38.88 4.49 16.09
C GLY A 354 38.28 3.99 17.40
N ARG A 355 37.09 3.40 17.35
CA ARG A 355 36.46 2.81 18.55
C ARG A 355 37.33 1.66 19.09
N PRO A 356 37.54 1.55 20.43
CA PRO A 356 38.21 0.41 21.04
C PRO A 356 37.60 -0.92 20.56
N ALA A 357 38.45 -1.93 20.33
CA ALA A 357 38.03 -3.20 19.72
C ALA A 357 36.87 -3.89 20.48
N HIS A 358 36.79 -3.73 21.79
CA HIS A 358 35.71 -4.29 22.62
C HIS A 358 34.36 -3.56 22.48
N LEU A 359 34.32 -2.38 21.83
CA LEU A 359 33.12 -1.60 21.54
C LEU A 359 32.67 -1.70 20.07
N LYS A 360 33.42 -2.46 19.26
CA LYS A 360 33.06 -2.76 17.84
C LYS A 360 32.14 -3.94 17.75
N ARG A 361 30.99 -3.90 18.41
CA ARG A 361 29.95 -4.92 18.24
C ARG A 361 28.83 -4.40 17.40
#